data_a7def8fb7ea2156761bcb7400ef26be5
#
_entry.id   a7def8fb7ea2156761bcb7400ef26be5
#
_cell.length_a   1.000
_cell.length_b   1.000
_cell.length_c   1.000
_cell.angle_alpha   90.00
_cell.angle_beta   90.00
_cell.angle_gamma   90.00
#
_symmetry.space_group_name_H-M   'P 1'
#
loop_
_entity.id
_entity.type
_entity.pdbx_description
1 polymer ?
#
loop_
_entity_poly.entity_id
_entity_poly.type
_entity_poly.pdbx_seq_one_letter_code
_entity_poly.pdbx_strand_id
1 'polypeptide(L)'
;MKKALLHSLMPLLLAGVVVGCTTSGPQKVLDAQADALNKNDSTAFLAQMDLKTFAANQVKNMTRNDQALSTLDSMGRMLGLGGMDSLLGSVLDMEARLNKQYTRGVSTGELAAQCRAAATPDCPWVPESLRKAQVTELGQDAAVAKVTTPAGMTSWLALRKKGDRWLVVGQAMLEGTAREYAAQTAPQ
;
A
#
# COMPACT_ATOMS: atom_id res chain seq x y z
N MET A 1 -3.27 -75.77 28.68
CA MET A 1 -2.25 -74.74 28.52
C MET A 1 -2.51 -73.96 27.23
N LYS A 2 -3.19 -72.80 27.31
CA LYS A 2 -3.53 -71.99 26.12
C LYS A 2 -2.86 -70.64 26.30
N LYS A 3 -1.87 -70.33 25.48
CA LYS A 3 -1.18 -69.00 25.46
C LYS A 3 -2.02 -68.06 24.62
N ALA A 4 -2.52 -66.99 25.23
CA ALA A 4 -3.18 -65.89 24.55
C ALA A 4 -2.12 -64.92 24.05
N LEU A 5 -2.07 -64.66 22.73
CA LEU A 5 -1.29 -63.60 22.07
C LEU A 5 -2.10 -62.31 22.15
N LEU A 6 -1.58 -61.37 22.89
CA LEU A 6 -2.11 -60.01 22.93
C LEU A 6 -1.52 -59.20 21.75
N HIS A 7 -2.35 -58.89 20.76
CA HIS A 7 -1.99 -57.99 19.68
C HIS A 7 -2.22 -56.55 20.14
N SER A 8 -1.13 -55.84 20.40
CA SER A 8 -1.14 -54.40 20.69
C SER A 8 -1.29 -53.61 19.38
N LEU A 9 -2.50 -53.12 19.09
CA LEU A 9 -2.73 -52.16 18.04
C LEU A 9 -2.30 -50.76 18.54
N MET A 10 -1.21 -50.27 18.02
CA MET A 10 -0.72 -48.91 18.23
C MET A 10 -1.39 -47.98 17.20
N PRO A 11 -2.26 -47.04 17.60
CA PRO A 11 -2.81 -46.09 16.65
C PRO A 11 -1.75 -45.07 16.27
N LEU A 12 -1.39 -45.06 14.98
CA LEU A 12 -0.51 -44.09 14.36
C LEU A 12 -1.28 -42.75 14.26
N LEU A 13 -1.03 -41.81 15.20
CA LEU A 13 -1.53 -40.43 15.14
C LEU A 13 -0.78 -39.70 14.03
N LEU A 14 -1.41 -39.62 12.85
CA LEU A 14 -1.00 -38.66 11.81
C LEU A 14 -1.30 -37.24 12.31
N ALA A 15 -0.30 -36.59 12.87
CA ALA A 15 -0.35 -35.14 13.10
C ALA A 15 -0.26 -34.44 11.74
N GLY A 16 -1.41 -34.06 11.19
CA GLY A 16 -1.49 -33.23 10.00
C GLY A 16 -0.91 -31.85 10.33
N VAL A 17 0.29 -31.57 9.82
CA VAL A 17 0.86 -30.22 9.84
C VAL A 17 0.05 -29.39 8.88
N VAL A 18 -0.90 -28.62 9.42
CA VAL A 18 -1.58 -27.54 8.68
C VAL A 18 -0.54 -26.44 8.49
N VAL A 19 0.14 -26.46 7.34
CA VAL A 19 0.94 -25.31 6.89
C VAL A 19 -0.07 -24.20 6.56
N GLY A 20 -0.47 -23.46 7.58
CA GLY A 20 -1.21 -22.23 7.39
C GLY A 20 -0.31 -21.28 6.61
N CYS A 21 -0.71 -20.91 5.38
CA CYS A 21 -0.11 -19.79 4.66
C CYS A 21 -0.30 -18.53 5.52
N THR A 22 0.67 -18.21 6.37
CA THR A 22 0.67 -16.96 7.11
C THR A 22 0.92 -15.85 6.09
N THR A 23 -0.12 -15.07 5.81
CA THR A 23 -0.01 -13.88 4.98
C THR A 23 1.11 -12.99 5.52
N SER A 24 1.99 -12.50 4.64
CA SER A 24 3.08 -11.60 5.04
C SER A 24 2.56 -10.34 5.71
N GLY A 25 3.36 -9.69 6.54
CA GLY A 25 2.98 -8.44 7.21
C GLY A 25 2.50 -7.35 6.24
N PRO A 26 3.20 -7.11 5.11
CA PRO A 26 2.73 -6.15 4.09
C PRO A 26 1.39 -6.54 3.46
N GLN A 27 1.13 -7.82 3.18
CA GLN A 27 -0.15 -8.25 2.61
C GLN A 27 -1.31 -8.01 3.57
N LYS A 28 -1.12 -8.18 4.89
CA LYS A 28 -2.16 -7.90 5.90
C LYS A 28 -2.67 -6.47 5.84
N VAL A 29 -1.81 -5.51 5.52
CA VAL A 29 -2.21 -4.10 5.34
C VAL A 29 -3.13 -3.94 4.15
N LEU A 30 -2.82 -4.57 3.03
CA LEU A 30 -3.65 -4.52 1.82
C LEU A 30 -4.99 -5.24 2.03
N ASP A 31 -4.98 -6.36 2.76
CA ASP A 31 -6.21 -7.08 3.15
C ASP A 31 -7.08 -6.21 4.05
N ALA A 32 -6.48 -5.51 5.04
CA ALA A 32 -7.19 -4.59 5.92
C ALA A 32 -7.78 -3.39 5.16
N GLN A 33 -7.06 -2.84 4.17
CA GLN A 33 -7.59 -1.80 3.28
C GLN A 33 -8.74 -2.32 2.41
N ALA A 34 -8.62 -3.54 1.89
CA ALA A 34 -9.70 -4.17 1.13
C ALA A 34 -10.96 -4.37 1.98
N ASP A 35 -10.80 -4.79 3.25
CA ASP A 35 -11.91 -4.92 4.20
C ASP A 35 -12.56 -3.57 4.51
N ALA A 36 -11.74 -2.54 4.72
CA ALA A 36 -12.21 -1.19 4.99
C ALA A 36 -13.01 -0.62 3.80
N LEU A 37 -12.53 -0.82 2.56
CA LEU A 37 -13.25 -0.44 1.34
C LEU A 37 -14.60 -1.16 1.22
N ASN A 38 -14.66 -2.46 1.50
CA ASN A 38 -15.91 -3.24 1.46
C ASN A 38 -16.92 -2.81 2.53
N LYS A 39 -16.43 -2.26 3.66
CA LYS A 39 -17.25 -1.78 4.77
C LYS A 39 -17.55 -0.30 4.71
N ASN A 40 -17.04 0.42 3.71
CA ASN A 40 -17.07 1.88 3.60
C ASN A 40 -16.50 2.58 4.86
N ASP A 41 -15.51 1.95 5.50
CA ASP A 41 -14.84 2.44 6.71
C ASP A 41 -13.59 3.24 6.34
N SER A 42 -13.76 4.54 6.16
CA SER A 42 -12.66 5.44 5.82
C SER A 42 -11.61 5.57 6.92
N THR A 43 -12.00 5.43 8.19
CA THR A 43 -11.08 5.49 9.32
C THR A 43 -10.15 4.28 9.32
N ALA A 44 -10.70 3.08 9.17
CA ALA A 44 -9.90 1.86 9.06
C ALA A 44 -9.00 1.86 7.81
N PHE A 45 -9.47 2.40 6.68
CA PHE A 45 -8.69 2.54 5.46
C PHE A 45 -7.47 3.45 5.67
N LEU A 46 -7.70 4.66 6.18
CA LEU A 46 -6.65 5.65 6.42
C LEU A 46 -5.67 5.21 7.51
N ALA A 47 -6.11 4.41 8.48
CA ALA A 47 -5.23 3.84 9.51
C ALA A 47 -4.16 2.89 8.95
N GLN A 48 -4.30 2.42 7.72
CA GLN A 48 -3.30 1.59 7.02
C GLN A 48 -2.29 2.43 6.21
N MET A 49 -2.34 3.75 6.28
CA MET A 49 -1.49 4.66 5.51
C MET A 49 -0.65 5.55 6.44
N ASP A 50 0.59 5.80 6.05
CA ASP A 50 1.32 6.98 6.51
C ASP A 50 1.00 8.13 5.54
N LEU A 51 -0.12 8.82 5.81
CA LEU A 51 -0.70 9.77 4.87
C LEU A 51 0.25 10.94 4.57
N LYS A 52 1.04 11.39 5.54
CA LYS A 52 2.05 12.44 5.35
C LYS A 52 3.13 12.01 4.36
N THR A 53 3.70 10.81 4.56
CA THR A 53 4.70 10.27 3.64
C THR A 53 4.10 9.96 2.27
N PHE A 54 2.88 9.44 2.24
CA PHE A 54 2.14 9.19 1.00
C PHE A 54 1.91 10.50 0.22
N ALA A 55 1.47 11.57 0.88
CA ALA A 55 1.29 12.89 0.27
C ALA A 55 2.59 13.46 -0.31
N ALA A 56 3.70 13.34 0.43
CA ALA A 56 5.02 13.77 -0.05
C ALA A 56 5.43 13.01 -1.32
N ASN A 57 5.14 11.70 -1.39
CA ASN A 57 5.43 10.90 -2.57
C ASN A 57 4.48 11.21 -3.74
N GLN A 58 3.23 11.59 -3.48
CA GLN A 58 2.31 12.06 -4.52
C GLN A 58 2.76 13.41 -5.12
N VAL A 59 3.24 14.34 -4.29
CA VAL A 59 3.84 15.58 -4.79
C VAL A 59 5.04 15.28 -5.72
N LYS A 60 5.91 14.31 -5.35
CA LYS A 60 7.00 13.88 -6.22
C LYS A 60 6.52 13.25 -7.53
N ASN A 61 5.44 12.47 -7.51
CA ASN A 61 4.86 11.92 -8.76
C ASN A 61 4.42 13.05 -9.70
N MET A 62 3.75 14.07 -9.17
CA MET A 62 3.30 15.21 -9.99
C MET A 62 4.49 15.94 -10.62
N THR A 63 5.55 16.20 -9.85
CA THR A 63 6.74 16.89 -10.37
C THR A 63 7.54 16.05 -11.35
N ARG A 64 7.52 14.72 -11.25
CA ARG A 64 8.18 13.81 -12.21
C ARG A 64 7.42 13.68 -13.53
N ASN A 65 6.10 13.67 -13.49
CA ASN A 65 5.26 13.50 -14.67
C ASN A 65 5.08 14.78 -15.47
N ASP A 66 5.32 15.93 -14.85
CA ASP A 66 5.15 17.24 -15.44
C ASP A 66 6.51 17.94 -15.59
N GLN A 67 7.12 17.81 -16.78
CA GLN A 67 8.38 18.49 -17.09
C GLN A 67 8.27 20.01 -16.95
N ALA A 68 7.08 20.57 -17.16
CA ALA A 68 6.82 22.01 -16.97
C ALA A 68 6.92 22.41 -15.48
N LEU A 69 6.39 21.58 -14.56
CA LEU A 69 6.50 21.81 -13.11
C LEU A 69 7.94 21.62 -12.63
N SER A 70 8.69 20.66 -13.16
CA SER A 70 10.11 20.48 -12.82
C SER A 70 10.97 21.67 -13.28
N THR A 71 10.61 22.30 -14.38
CA THR A 71 11.27 23.54 -14.87
C THR A 71 10.92 24.72 -13.99
N LEU A 72 9.66 24.84 -13.54
CA LEU A 72 9.22 25.90 -12.61
C LEU A 72 9.88 25.75 -11.22
N ASP A 73 10.03 24.53 -10.72
CA ASP A 73 10.72 24.25 -9.45
C ASP A 73 12.23 24.61 -9.55
N SER A 74 12.85 24.33 -10.70
CA SER A 74 14.23 24.74 -10.97
C SER A 74 14.37 26.24 -11.07
N MET A 75 13.45 26.94 -11.70
CA MET A 75 13.40 28.41 -11.76
C MET A 75 13.10 29.04 -10.40
N GLY A 76 12.19 28.48 -9.61
CA GLY A 76 11.86 28.93 -8.27
C GLY A 76 13.07 28.86 -7.33
N ARG A 77 13.85 27.78 -7.40
CA ARG A 77 15.13 27.66 -6.66
C ARG A 77 16.18 28.66 -7.12
N MET A 78 16.26 28.92 -8.42
CA MET A 78 17.23 29.86 -9.00
C MET A 78 16.92 31.33 -8.64
N LEU A 79 15.63 31.62 -8.40
CA LEU A 79 15.17 32.95 -8.03
C LEU A 79 15.08 33.17 -6.50
N GLY A 80 15.51 32.19 -5.68
CA GLY A 80 15.46 32.28 -4.21
C GLY A 80 14.04 32.34 -3.62
N LEU A 81 13.03 32.04 -4.41
CA LEU A 81 11.63 32.01 -4.01
C LEU A 81 11.25 30.63 -3.45
N GLY A 82 11.72 30.37 -2.23
CA GLY A 82 11.16 29.34 -1.37
C GLY A 82 11.45 27.90 -1.77
N GLY A 83 12.56 27.34 -1.26
CA GLY A 83 12.86 25.92 -1.40
C GLY A 83 12.02 25.04 -0.47
N MET A 84 12.30 25.06 0.81
CA MET A 84 11.74 24.08 1.76
C MET A 84 10.34 24.41 2.26
N ASP A 85 10.03 25.69 2.49
CA ASP A 85 8.72 26.10 3.00
C ASP A 85 7.60 25.91 1.97
N SER A 86 7.91 26.14 0.68
CA SER A 86 6.96 25.89 -0.41
C SER A 86 6.67 24.38 -0.59
N LEU A 87 7.67 23.52 -0.44
CA LEU A 87 7.48 22.07 -0.52
C LEU A 87 6.71 21.54 0.70
N LEU A 88 7.00 22.03 1.90
CA LEU A 88 6.25 21.67 3.11
C LEU A 88 4.79 22.10 3.01
N GLY A 89 4.52 23.32 2.54
CA GLY A 89 3.16 23.78 2.26
C GLY A 89 2.43 22.89 1.27
N SER A 90 3.08 22.54 0.16
CA SER A 90 2.51 21.63 -0.86
C SER A 90 2.21 20.23 -0.33
N VAL A 91 3.05 19.71 0.57
CA VAL A 91 2.82 18.39 1.20
C VAL A 91 1.65 18.46 2.18
N LEU A 92 1.56 19.48 3.02
CA LEU A 92 0.44 19.66 3.97
C LEU A 92 -0.90 19.85 3.24
N ASP A 93 -0.92 20.65 2.16
CA ASP A 93 -2.10 20.82 1.33
C ASP A 93 -2.50 19.50 0.64
N MET A 94 -1.52 18.72 0.17
CA MET A 94 -1.76 17.42 -0.43
C MET A 94 -2.28 16.42 0.59
N GLU A 95 -1.71 16.37 1.79
CA GLU A 95 -2.17 15.48 2.88
C GLU A 95 -3.62 15.78 3.24
N ALA A 96 -3.97 17.06 3.45
CA ALA A 96 -5.34 17.46 3.75
C ALA A 96 -6.32 17.12 2.63
N ARG A 97 -5.90 17.32 1.37
CA ARG A 97 -6.69 16.96 0.18
C ARG A 97 -6.92 15.47 0.08
N LEU A 98 -5.88 14.65 0.23
CA LEU A 98 -5.96 13.20 0.19
C LEU A 98 -6.82 12.66 1.34
N ASN A 99 -6.66 13.20 2.55
CA ASN A 99 -7.50 12.85 3.69
C ASN A 99 -8.99 13.04 3.36
N LYS A 100 -9.36 14.23 2.88
CA LYS A 100 -10.74 14.55 2.49
C LYS A 100 -11.25 13.66 1.35
N GLN A 101 -10.41 13.43 0.33
CA GLN A 101 -10.76 12.60 -0.83
C GLN A 101 -11.00 11.15 -0.42
N TYR A 102 -10.09 10.55 0.35
CA TYR A 102 -10.21 9.16 0.80
C TYR A 102 -11.34 8.99 1.82
N THR A 103 -11.49 9.92 2.77
CA THR A 103 -12.61 9.90 3.70
C THR A 103 -13.94 9.87 2.96
N ARG A 104 -14.15 10.77 2.01
CA ARG A 104 -15.38 10.81 1.21
C ARG A 104 -15.49 9.56 0.32
N GLY A 105 -14.48 9.31 -0.50
CA GLY A 105 -14.55 8.25 -1.53
C GLY A 105 -14.74 6.85 -0.93
N VAL A 106 -14.13 6.59 0.24
CA VAL A 106 -14.32 5.31 0.95
C VAL A 106 -15.70 5.26 1.61
N SER A 107 -16.11 6.30 2.35
CA SER A 107 -17.40 6.31 3.07
C SER A 107 -18.60 6.18 2.14
N THR A 108 -18.49 6.66 0.91
CA THR A 108 -19.57 6.57 -0.10
C THR A 108 -19.44 5.34 -1.00
N GLY A 109 -18.31 4.60 -0.94
CA GLY A 109 -18.01 3.51 -1.86
C GLY A 109 -17.57 3.99 -3.27
N GLU A 110 -17.56 5.30 -3.52
CA GLU A 110 -17.19 5.89 -4.81
C GLU A 110 -15.75 5.54 -5.21
N LEU A 111 -14.81 5.52 -4.25
CA LEU A 111 -13.40 5.25 -4.54
C LEU A 111 -13.22 3.88 -5.20
N ALA A 112 -13.76 2.83 -4.61
CA ALA A 112 -13.65 1.48 -5.15
C ALA A 112 -14.37 1.33 -6.50
N ALA A 113 -15.54 1.98 -6.66
CA ALA A 113 -16.29 1.97 -7.90
C ALA A 113 -15.54 2.69 -9.03
N GLN A 114 -14.98 3.87 -8.77
CA GLN A 114 -14.18 4.63 -9.73
C GLN A 114 -12.92 3.85 -10.13
N CYS A 115 -12.19 3.29 -9.16
CA CYS A 115 -10.98 2.52 -9.43
C CYS A 115 -11.25 1.23 -10.22
N ARG A 116 -12.41 0.61 -10.04
CA ARG A 116 -12.81 -0.57 -10.82
C ARG A 116 -13.07 -0.24 -12.29
N ALA A 117 -13.58 0.96 -12.58
CA ALA A 117 -13.87 1.46 -13.92
C ALA A 117 -12.69 2.24 -14.54
N ALA A 118 -11.65 2.56 -13.78
CA ALA A 118 -10.54 3.39 -14.23
C ALA A 118 -9.74 2.70 -15.34
N ALA A 119 -9.49 3.47 -16.42
CA ALA A 119 -8.64 3.07 -17.53
C ALA A 119 -7.18 3.53 -17.35
N THR A 120 -6.83 4.02 -16.16
CA THR A 120 -5.51 4.55 -15.81
C THR A 120 -4.93 3.81 -14.60
N PRO A 121 -3.59 3.67 -14.51
CA PRO A 121 -2.95 2.91 -13.43
C PRO A 121 -2.87 3.65 -12.09
N ASP A 122 -3.45 4.83 -11.97
CA ASP A 122 -3.39 5.68 -10.78
C ASP A 122 -4.45 5.37 -9.70
N CYS A 123 -5.25 4.32 -9.92
CA CYS A 123 -6.35 3.97 -9.02
C CYS A 123 -6.35 2.47 -8.61
N PRO A 124 -5.47 2.06 -7.67
CA PRO A 124 -5.35 0.65 -7.26
C PRO A 124 -6.40 0.19 -6.23
N TRP A 125 -7.27 1.08 -5.76
CA TRP A 125 -8.12 0.89 -4.58
C TRP A 125 -9.35 0.02 -4.86
N VAL A 126 -9.12 -1.16 -5.40
CA VAL A 126 -10.14 -2.17 -5.69
C VAL A 126 -9.96 -3.33 -4.71
N PRO A 127 -10.95 -3.67 -3.85
CA PRO A 127 -10.79 -4.67 -2.79
C PRO A 127 -10.25 -6.01 -3.26
N GLU A 128 -10.80 -6.56 -4.35
CA GLU A 128 -10.36 -7.83 -4.92
C GLU A 128 -8.94 -7.78 -5.50
N SER A 129 -8.50 -6.62 -5.99
CA SER A 129 -7.15 -6.41 -6.51
C SER A 129 -6.11 -6.30 -5.40
N LEU A 130 -6.45 -5.60 -4.30
CA LEU A 130 -5.59 -5.48 -3.12
C LEU A 130 -5.33 -6.85 -2.48
N ARG A 131 -6.34 -7.72 -2.38
CA ARG A 131 -6.19 -9.08 -1.85
C ARG A 131 -5.32 -9.98 -2.72
N LYS A 132 -5.28 -9.72 -4.03
CA LYS A 132 -4.51 -10.48 -5.02
C LYS A 132 -3.18 -9.80 -5.38
N ALA A 133 -2.81 -8.74 -4.67
CA ALA A 133 -1.59 -8.02 -4.94
C ALA A 133 -0.36 -8.93 -4.80
N GLN A 134 0.60 -8.76 -5.70
CA GLN A 134 1.87 -9.46 -5.65
C GLN A 134 2.85 -8.66 -4.81
N VAL A 135 3.06 -9.08 -3.57
CA VAL A 135 3.97 -8.41 -2.64
C VAL A 135 5.38 -8.94 -2.82
N THR A 136 6.33 -8.00 -2.91
CA THR A 136 7.78 -8.27 -2.90
C THR A 136 8.39 -7.52 -1.73
N GLU A 137 8.92 -8.25 -0.75
CA GLU A 137 9.64 -7.66 0.38
C GLU A 137 11.04 -7.23 -0.07
N LEU A 138 11.47 -6.05 0.38
CA LEU A 138 12.76 -5.42 0.05
C LEU A 138 13.66 -5.35 1.31
N GLY A 139 13.67 -6.42 2.08
CA GLY A 139 14.31 -6.51 3.38
C GLY A 139 13.28 -6.56 4.51
N GLN A 140 13.68 -6.14 5.73
CA GLN A 140 12.84 -6.31 6.93
C GLN A 140 11.73 -5.25 7.07
N ASP A 141 11.93 -4.06 6.50
CA ASP A 141 11.10 -2.88 6.79
C ASP A 141 10.52 -2.20 5.54
N ALA A 142 10.75 -2.74 4.36
CA ALA A 142 10.27 -2.20 3.10
C ALA A 142 9.69 -3.30 2.20
N ALA A 143 8.63 -2.96 1.47
CA ALA A 143 8.03 -3.84 0.48
C ALA A 143 7.37 -3.03 -0.63
N VAL A 144 7.17 -3.66 -1.78
CA VAL A 144 6.32 -3.14 -2.84
C VAL A 144 5.25 -4.15 -3.18
N ALA A 145 4.08 -3.67 -3.58
CA ALA A 145 2.98 -4.50 -4.00
C ALA A 145 2.50 -4.10 -5.40
N LYS A 146 2.53 -5.04 -6.32
CA LYS A 146 1.93 -4.90 -7.64
C LYS A 146 0.44 -5.16 -7.54
N VAL A 147 -0.36 -4.16 -7.87
CA VAL A 147 -1.82 -4.24 -7.88
C VAL A 147 -2.30 -4.15 -9.32
N THR A 148 -3.07 -5.14 -9.77
CA THR A 148 -3.69 -5.12 -11.10
C THR A 148 -5.20 -5.06 -10.95
N THR A 149 -5.83 -4.04 -11.53
CA THR A 149 -7.28 -3.84 -11.48
C THR A 149 -8.00 -4.79 -12.45
N PRO A 150 -9.33 -4.97 -12.32
CA PRO A 150 -10.11 -5.76 -13.28
C PRO A 150 -10.02 -5.25 -14.72
N ALA A 151 -9.76 -3.95 -14.92
CA ALA A 151 -9.52 -3.35 -16.23
C ALA A 151 -8.10 -3.61 -16.78
N GLY A 152 -7.27 -4.40 -16.08
CA GLY A 152 -5.92 -4.73 -16.50
C GLY A 152 -4.87 -3.64 -16.20
N MET A 153 -5.25 -2.56 -15.56
CA MET A 153 -4.32 -1.49 -15.18
C MET A 153 -3.46 -1.93 -14.00
N THR A 154 -2.16 -1.68 -14.09
CA THR A 154 -1.18 -2.04 -13.05
C THR A 154 -0.63 -0.82 -12.35
N SER A 155 -0.67 -0.82 -11.03
CA SER A 155 -0.03 0.15 -10.14
C SER A 155 0.89 -0.56 -9.15
N TRP A 156 1.75 0.22 -8.52
CA TRP A 156 2.65 -0.25 -7.48
C TRP A 156 2.41 0.55 -6.20
N LEU A 157 2.18 -0.16 -5.10
CA LEU A 157 2.11 0.43 -3.77
C LEU A 157 3.45 0.23 -3.06
N ALA A 158 3.94 1.29 -2.45
CA ALA A 158 5.10 1.24 -1.58
C ALA A 158 4.63 1.06 -0.14
N LEU A 159 5.20 0.09 0.56
CA LEU A 159 4.88 -0.22 1.95
C LEU A 159 6.15 -0.12 2.78
N ARG A 160 5.99 0.35 4.02
CA ARG A 160 7.07 0.45 4.99
C ARG A 160 6.58 0.05 6.37
N LYS A 161 7.49 -0.56 7.12
CA LYS A 161 7.28 -0.85 8.53
C LYS A 161 7.65 0.37 9.38
N LYS A 162 6.76 0.77 10.28
CA LYS A 162 6.96 1.85 11.25
C LYS A 162 6.64 1.31 12.65
N GLY A 163 7.66 1.09 13.44
CA GLY A 163 7.54 0.25 14.64
C GLY A 163 7.15 -1.18 14.25
N ASP A 164 6.09 -1.71 14.84
CA ASP A 164 5.59 -3.05 14.53
C ASP A 164 4.52 -3.10 13.43
N ARG A 165 4.20 -1.95 12.82
CA ARG A 165 3.12 -1.83 11.85
C ARG A 165 3.65 -1.55 10.46
N TRP A 166 3.14 -2.30 9.49
CA TRP A 166 3.29 -1.95 8.09
C TRP A 166 2.27 -0.89 7.69
N LEU A 167 2.68 0.06 6.84
CA LEU A 167 1.83 1.15 6.33
C LEU A 167 2.11 1.37 4.85
N VAL A 168 1.09 1.77 4.10
CA VAL A 168 1.25 2.25 2.73
C VAL A 168 1.82 3.67 2.79
N VAL A 169 2.95 3.88 2.12
CA VAL A 169 3.69 5.15 2.11
C VAL A 169 3.75 5.82 0.75
N GLY A 170 3.27 5.16 -0.30
CA GLY A 170 3.27 5.73 -1.64
C GLY A 170 2.60 4.84 -2.66
N GLN A 171 2.31 5.44 -3.80
CA GLN A 171 1.80 4.80 -5.01
C GLN A 171 2.61 5.29 -6.20
N ALA A 172 2.86 4.42 -7.16
CA ALA A 172 3.55 4.77 -8.40
C ALA A 172 3.05 3.93 -9.57
N MET A 173 3.25 4.43 -10.79
CA MET A 173 2.97 3.66 -12.00
C MET A 173 4.12 2.68 -12.34
N LEU A 174 5.32 2.95 -11.85
CA LEU A 174 6.52 2.17 -12.11
C LEU A 174 7.02 1.51 -10.82
N GLU A 175 7.45 0.26 -10.94
CA GLU A 175 8.02 -0.49 -9.82
C GLU A 175 9.24 0.21 -9.20
N GLY A 176 10.17 0.70 -10.04
CA GLY A 176 11.37 1.39 -9.58
C GLY A 176 11.06 2.58 -8.69
N THR A 177 10.07 3.38 -9.06
CA THR A 177 9.60 4.52 -8.25
C THR A 177 8.98 4.07 -6.93
N ALA A 178 8.17 3.00 -6.94
CA ALA A 178 7.60 2.46 -5.71
C ALA A 178 8.71 1.91 -4.78
N ARG A 179 9.73 1.26 -5.32
CA ARG A 179 10.92 0.80 -4.56
C ARG A 179 11.66 1.97 -3.91
N GLU A 180 11.84 3.07 -4.62
CA GLU A 180 12.42 4.29 -4.05
C GLU A 180 11.60 4.81 -2.87
N TYR A 181 10.27 4.86 -3.00
CA TYR A 181 9.37 5.31 -1.93
C TYR A 181 9.39 4.38 -0.70
N ALA A 182 9.46 3.08 -0.94
CA ALA A 182 9.58 2.10 0.13
C ALA A 182 10.93 2.19 0.87
N ALA A 183 12.02 2.51 0.15
CA ALA A 183 13.38 2.59 0.73
C ALA A 183 13.66 3.92 1.45
N GLN A 184 12.90 5.01 1.18
CA GLN A 184 13.16 6.31 1.79
C GLN A 184 12.89 6.27 3.30
N THR A 185 13.88 6.63 4.11
CA THR A 185 13.64 7.00 5.52
C THR A 185 12.71 8.20 5.57
N ALA A 186 11.74 8.18 6.49
CA ALA A 186 10.87 9.34 6.69
C ALA A 186 11.73 10.60 6.94
N PRO A 187 11.40 11.75 6.33
CA PRO A 187 12.03 13.00 6.75
C PRO A 187 11.76 13.19 8.26
N GLN A 188 12.85 13.39 9.00
CA GLN A 188 12.81 13.69 10.43
C GLN A 188 12.15 15.02 10.68
#